data_a8f885a531cb95f19888ab05d8ba62d1
#
_entry.id   a8f885a531cb95f19888ab05d8ba62d1
#
_cell.length_a   1.000
_cell.length_b   1.000
_cell.length_c   1.000
_cell.angle_alpha   90.00
_cell.angle_beta   90.00
_cell.angle_gamma   90.00
#
_symmetry.space_group_name_H-M   'P 1'
#
loop_
_entity.id
_entity.type
_entity.pdbx_description
1 polymer ?
#
loop_
_entity_poly.entity_id
_entity_poly.type
_entity_poly.pdbx_seq_one_letter_code
_entity_poly.pdbx_strand_id
1 'polypeptide(L)'
;MAVRPGPMHGAPLPDTNGDIDPGPLARQATAVREMGSPFVAAVLAAGERQLYRAPRTAALIADWPRDVAADALARAGHDTALSDLYRRLDGDFDSVIGATMHAADAHIAEWMRTPPQTNEVGRTAAIMAALMTLRSRFDMPCELRELGASAGLNLNLDRYAYDLGGHVAGDPASSVRVAPAWHGAAPLIRPIAVASARGVDLSPLDVTDAAACERLMAFIWADEADRAERLAQALRIARAHPPVVDTGDITRWLPTMLAAPQAAGVCRTIVHSMALQYLDASGHAAVERAFAEAGARANADRPLARIGFEWTAARDAVHLCLTIWPDGVTRHLATCHAYGAWIDWHDTGA
;
A
#
# COMPACT_ATOMS: atom_id res chain seq x y z
N MET A 1 -1.98 -6.23 -23.72
CA MET A 1 -0.52 -5.96 -23.79
C MET A 1 -0.13 -5.63 -22.36
N ALA A 2 0.46 -6.58 -21.63
CA ALA A 2 0.82 -6.38 -20.23
C ALA A 2 1.94 -5.33 -20.14
N VAL A 3 1.66 -4.22 -19.48
CA VAL A 3 2.65 -3.20 -19.15
C VAL A 3 3.56 -3.82 -18.09
N ARG A 4 4.82 -4.08 -18.44
CA ARG A 4 5.85 -4.47 -17.48
C ARG A 4 6.06 -3.32 -16.51
N PRO A 5 6.05 -3.52 -15.19
CA PRO A 5 6.50 -2.51 -14.26
C PRO A 5 7.98 -2.24 -14.54
N GLY A 6 8.30 -0.96 -14.78
CA GLY A 6 9.67 -0.52 -14.92
C GLY A 6 10.46 -0.80 -13.64
N PRO A 7 11.78 -0.99 -13.72
CA PRO A 7 12.61 -1.24 -12.57
C PRO A 7 12.50 -0.06 -11.58
N MET A 8 12.30 -0.38 -10.30
CA MET A 8 12.46 0.60 -9.23
C MET A 8 13.95 0.94 -9.09
N HIS A 9 14.40 1.92 -9.87
CA HIS A 9 15.74 2.46 -9.69
C HIS A 9 15.74 3.37 -8.47
N GLY A 10 16.23 2.85 -7.34
CA GLY A 10 16.87 3.71 -6.35
C GLY A 10 18.04 4.39 -7.05
N ALA A 11 18.24 5.69 -6.83
CA ALA A 11 19.41 6.40 -7.35
C ALA A 11 20.68 5.66 -6.93
N PRO A 12 21.68 5.51 -7.82
CA PRO A 12 22.95 4.89 -7.44
C PRO A 12 23.64 5.75 -6.40
N LEU A 13 23.97 5.15 -5.26
CA LEU A 13 24.93 5.73 -4.33
C LEU A 13 26.29 5.85 -5.05
N PRO A 14 27.07 6.92 -4.82
CA PRO A 14 28.34 7.09 -5.50
C PRO A 14 29.33 5.97 -5.14
N ASP A 15 29.90 5.35 -6.17
CA ASP A 15 30.97 4.36 -6.06
C ASP A 15 32.16 4.90 -5.25
N THR A 16 32.45 4.24 -4.13
CA THR A 16 33.76 4.36 -3.48
C THR A 16 34.27 2.95 -3.18
N ASN A 17 35.31 2.56 -3.86
CA ASN A 17 36.13 1.35 -3.81
C ASN A 17 35.64 0.20 -4.68
N GLY A 18 36.56 -0.37 -5.45
CA GLY A 18 36.43 -1.48 -6.38
C GLY A 18 35.78 -2.78 -5.85
N ASP A 19 34.58 -2.64 -5.30
CA ASP A 19 33.75 -3.72 -4.79
C ASP A 19 32.92 -4.29 -5.94
N ILE A 20 32.93 -5.60 -6.02
CA ILE A 20 32.04 -6.42 -6.86
C ILE A 20 30.61 -5.89 -6.65
N ASP A 21 29.91 -5.53 -7.74
CA ASP A 21 28.51 -5.06 -7.70
C ASP A 21 27.68 -6.07 -6.88
N PRO A 22 27.10 -5.66 -5.74
CA PRO A 22 26.30 -6.57 -4.96
C PRO A 22 25.07 -6.99 -5.77
N GLY A 23 24.79 -8.28 -5.83
CA GLY A 23 23.66 -8.82 -6.58
C GLY A 23 22.31 -8.21 -6.16
N PRO A 24 21.24 -8.44 -6.95
CA PRO A 24 19.94 -7.81 -6.74
C PRO A 24 19.35 -8.01 -5.34
N LEU A 25 19.45 -9.23 -4.79
CA LEU A 25 18.94 -9.53 -3.45
C LEU A 25 19.79 -8.88 -2.35
N ALA A 26 21.11 -8.75 -2.55
CA ALA A 26 21.99 -8.09 -1.58
C ALA A 26 21.70 -6.58 -1.49
N ARG A 27 21.45 -5.92 -2.64
CA ARG A 27 21.00 -4.52 -2.65
C ARG A 27 19.65 -4.36 -1.94
N GLN A 28 18.70 -5.26 -2.20
CA GLN A 28 17.40 -5.25 -1.53
C GLN A 28 17.52 -5.52 -0.02
N ALA A 29 18.42 -6.41 0.40
CA ALA A 29 18.70 -6.69 1.81
C ALA A 29 19.15 -5.43 2.56
N THR A 30 19.98 -4.60 1.95
CA THR A 30 20.41 -3.32 2.52
C THR A 30 19.22 -2.39 2.71
N ALA A 31 18.42 -2.17 1.66
CA ALA A 31 17.25 -1.30 1.72
C ALA A 31 16.21 -1.77 2.76
N VAL A 32 15.93 -3.07 2.83
CA VAL A 32 14.98 -3.65 3.79
C VAL A 32 15.47 -3.49 5.23
N ARG A 33 16.78 -3.62 5.47
CA ARG A 33 17.37 -3.39 6.79
C ARG A 33 17.21 -1.94 7.23
N GLU A 34 17.42 -0.99 6.33
CA GLU A 34 17.22 0.45 6.60
C GLU A 34 15.74 0.77 6.88
N MET A 35 14.82 0.05 6.25
CA MET A 35 13.38 0.15 6.52
C MET A 35 12.91 -0.55 7.81
N GLY A 36 13.82 -1.20 8.56
CA GLY A 36 13.54 -1.73 9.89
C GLY A 36 13.26 -3.23 9.97
N SER A 37 13.49 -4.03 8.91
CA SER A 37 13.36 -5.49 8.95
C SER A 37 14.73 -6.20 8.83
N PRO A 38 15.44 -6.43 9.94
CA PRO A 38 16.70 -7.15 9.94
C PRO A 38 16.54 -8.62 9.57
N PHE A 39 15.41 -9.24 9.90
CA PHE A 39 15.14 -10.63 9.58
C PHE A 39 15.02 -10.84 8.06
N VAL A 40 14.15 -10.06 7.39
CA VAL A 40 13.99 -10.17 5.92
C VAL A 40 15.29 -9.80 5.20
N ALA A 41 16.05 -8.85 5.72
CA ALA A 41 17.37 -8.54 5.20
C ALA A 41 18.32 -9.75 5.29
N ALA A 42 18.29 -10.54 6.37
CA ALA A 42 19.10 -11.76 6.51
C ALA A 42 18.64 -12.86 5.54
N VAL A 43 17.31 -13.02 5.34
CA VAL A 43 16.75 -13.97 4.36
C VAL A 43 17.19 -13.60 2.94
N LEU A 44 17.10 -12.35 2.55
CA LEU A 44 17.53 -11.87 1.22
C LEU A 44 19.02 -12.04 1.01
N ALA A 45 19.85 -11.72 2.02
CA ALA A 45 21.30 -11.91 1.94
C ALA A 45 21.69 -13.39 1.83
N ALA A 46 21.01 -14.29 2.54
CA ALA A 46 21.18 -15.73 2.38
C ALA A 46 20.72 -16.20 1.00
N GLY A 47 19.56 -15.71 0.52
CA GLY A 47 19.05 -15.97 -0.83
C GLY A 47 20.07 -15.63 -1.91
N GLU A 48 20.72 -14.45 -1.83
CA GLU A 48 21.78 -14.07 -2.76
C GLU A 48 22.94 -15.08 -2.76
N ARG A 49 23.44 -15.47 -1.58
CA ARG A 49 24.55 -16.43 -1.47
C ARG A 49 24.18 -17.84 -1.96
N GLN A 50 22.91 -18.21 -1.87
CA GLN A 50 22.41 -19.55 -2.22
C GLN A 50 21.70 -19.60 -3.59
N LEU A 51 21.68 -18.50 -4.33
CA LEU A 51 20.92 -18.35 -5.59
C LEU A 51 21.31 -19.38 -6.66
N TYR A 52 22.57 -19.85 -6.65
CA TYR A 52 23.05 -20.90 -7.55
C TYR A 52 22.31 -22.23 -7.41
N ARG A 53 21.63 -22.47 -6.28
CA ARG A 53 20.83 -23.68 -6.02
C ARG A 53 19.44 -23.65 -6.64
N ALA A 54 19.00 -22.48 -7.11
CA ALA A 54 17.65 -22.23 -7.64
C ALA A 54 17.74 -21.55 -9.03
N PRO A 55 18.11 -22.28 -10.08
CA PRO A 55 18.38 -21.69 -11.40
C PRO A 55 17.15 -21.03 -12.05
N ARG A 56 15.93 -21.49 -11.76
CA ARG A 56 14.69 -20.86 -12.27
C ARG A 56 14.43 -19.53 -11.59
N THR A 57 14.58 -19.49 -10.29
CA THR A 57 14.51 -18.28 -9.47
C THR A 57 15.60 -17.29 -9.89
N ALA A 58 16.84 -17.75 -10.07
CA ALA A 58 17.96 -16.93 -10.51
C ALA A 58 17.70 -16.22 -11.85
N ALA A 59 17.10 -16.92 -12.81
CA ALA A 59 16.75 -16.35 -14.10
C ALA A 59 15.70 -15.22 -14.02
N LEU A 60 14.83 -15.25 -13.01
CA LEU A 60 13.81 -14.22 -12.78
C LEU A 60 14.35 -13.04 -11.96
N ILE A 61 15.25 -13.28 -11.00
CA ILE A 61 15.83 -12.24 -10.12
C ILE A 61 16.67 -11.24 -10.91
N ALA A 62 17.28 -11.64 -12.00
CA ALA A 62 17.99 -10.71 -12.90
C ALA A 62 17.10 -9.52 -13.33
N ASP A 63 15.78 -9.74 -13.38
CA ASP A 63 14.76 -8.75 -13.77
C ASP A 63 13.83 -8.33 -12.62
N TRP A 64 13.94 -8.91 -11.40
CA TRP A 64 12.96 -8.73 -10.33
C TRP A 64 13.57 -8.73 -8.91
N PRO A 65 13.24 -7.77 -8.03
CA PRO A 65 14.00 -7.54 -6.79
C PRO A 65 13.35 -8.03 -5.48
N ARG A 66 12.41 -9.00 -5.43
CA ARG A 66 11.75 -9.35 -4.16
C ARG A 66 11.52 -10.85 -3.96
N ASP A 67 11.89 -11.36 -2.76
CA ASP A 67 11.58 -12.73 -2.34
C ASP A 67 10.45 -12.76 -1.31
N VAL A 68 9.20 -12.77 -1.78
CA VAL A 68 8.00 -13.00 -0.97
C VAL A 68 7.57 -14.47 -0.97
N ALA A 69 8.14 -15.29 -1.84
CA ALA A 69 7.75 -16.69 -1.95
C ALA A 69 8.25 -17.51 -0.76
N ALA A 70 9.37 -17.13 -0.14
CA ALA A 70 9.89 -17.80 1.06
C ALA A 70 8.93 -17.62 2.24
N ASP A 71 8.33 -16.44 2.44
CA ASP A 71 7.34 -16.23 3.50
C ASP A 71 6.10 -17.10 3.30
N ALA A 72 5.57 -17.17 2.08
CA ALA A 72 4.43 -18.02 1.78
C ALA A 72 4.70 -19.50 2.05
N LEU A 73 5.90 -20.00 1.69
CA LEU A 73 6.32 -21.37 2.00
C LEU A 73 6.45 -21.61 3.51
N ALA A 74 7.01 -20.66 4.26
CA ALA A 74 7.12 -20.75 5.71
C ALA A 74 5.74 -20.82 6.37
N ARG A 75 4.80 -19.98 5.93
CA ARG A 75 3.43 -19.94 6.45
C ARG A 75 2.62 -21.19 6.10
N ALA A 76 2.85 -21.78 4.93
CA ALA A 76 2.20 -23.02 4.53
C ALA A 76 2.62 -24.25 5.38
N GLY A 77 3.75 -24.16 6.11
CA GLY A 77 4.21 -25.18 7.04
C GLY A 77 4.72 -26.48 6.38
N HIS A 78 4.91 -26.50 5.06
CA HIS A 78 5.40 -27.68 4.33
C HIS A 78 6.90 -27.90 4.53
N ASP A 79 7.66 -26.85 4.82
CA ASP A 79 9.07 -26.90 5.21
C ASP A 79 9.20 -26.53 6.69
N THR A 80 9.43 -27.52 7.54
CA THR A 80 9.51 -27.32 8.99
C THR A 80 10.72 -26.48 9.41
N ALA A 81 11.85 -26.60 8.72
CA ALA A 81 13.07 -25.83 9.02
C ALA A 81 12.87 -24.35 8.64
N LEU A 82 12.25 -24.07 7.50
CA LEU A 82 11.90 -22.72 7.09
C LEU A 82 10.87 -22.11 8.03
N SER A 83 9.81 -22.85 8.38
CA SER A 83 8.78 -22.40 9.32
C SER A 83 9.35 -22.10 10.71
N ASP A 84 10.34 -22.88 11.16
CA ASP A 84 11.05 -22.66 12.42
C ASP A 84 11.93 -21.40 12.37
N LEU A 85 12.63 -21.15 11.26
CA LEU A 85 13.42 -19.95 11.04
C LEU A 85 12.53 -18.70 11.12
N TYR A 86 11.39 -18.70 10.43
CA TYR A 86 10.42 -17.59 10.41
C TYR A 86 9.76 -17.37 11.77
N ARG A 87 9.46 -18.42 12.51
CA ARG A 87 8.86 -18.32 13.86
C ARG A 87 9.85 -17.77 14.89
N ARG A 88 11.13 -18.14 14.80
CA ARG A 88 12.16 -17.67 15.73
C ARG A 88 12.78 -16.36 15.34
N LEU A 89 12.66 -15.97 14.07
CA LEU A 89 13.33 -14.82 13.45
C LEU A 89 14.87 -14.90 13.60
N ASP A 90 15.40 -16.11 13.74
CA ASP A 90 16.82 -16.41 13.95
C ASP A 90 17.14 -17.86 13.57
N GLY A 91 18.41 -18.13 13.20
CA GLY A 91 18.91 -19.46 12.88
C GLY A 91 20.00 -19.49 11.81
N ASP A 92 20.22 -20.67 11.25
CA ASP A 92 21.15 -20.88 10.14
C ASP A 92 20.46 -20.51 8.80
N PHE A 93 20.48 -19.23 8.46
CA PHE A 93 19.85 -18.71 7.24
C PHE A 93 20.37 -19.37 5.97
N ASP A 94 21.69 -19.54 5.84
CA ASP A 94 22.30 -20.09 4.62
C ASP A 94 21.90 -21.55 4.37
N SER A 95 21.90 -22.36 5.42
CA SER A 95 21.51 -23.78 5.32
C SER A 95 20.02 -23.90 4.99
N VAL A 96 19.16 -23.21 5.74
CA VAL A 96 17.69 -23.32 5.59
C VAL A 96 17.22 -22.72 4.27
N ILE A 97 17.61 -21.48 3.98
CA ILE A 97 17.22 -20.81 2.72
C ILE A 97 17.78 -21.55 1.51
N GLY A 98 19.04 -22.00 1.57
CA GLY A 98 19.65 -22.78 0.49
C GLY A 98 18.96 -24.12 0.23
N ALA A 99 18.53 -24.84 1.27
CA ALA A 99 17.75 -26.06 1.14
C ALA A 99 16.36 -25.79 0.53
N THR A 100 15.67 -24.76 1.03
CA THR A 100 14.35 -24.34 0.53
C THR A 100 14.42 -23.91 -0.94
N MET A 101 15.39 -23.08 -1.32
CA MET A 101 15.59 -22.64 -2.70
C MET A 101 15.82 -23.82 -3.65
N HIS A 102 16.64 -24.81 -3.21
CA HIS A 102 16.86 -26.00 -4.00
C HIS A 102 15.59 -26.86 -4.16
N ALA A 103 14.87 -27.08 -3.07
CA ALA A 103 13.68 -27.94 -3.07
C ALA A 103 12.46 -27.30 -3.75
N ALA A 104 12.30 -25.98 -3.63
CA ALA A 104 11.11 -25.25 -4.04
C ALA A 104 11.34 -24.28 -5.22
N ASP A 105 12.45 -24.38 -5.98
CA ASP A 105 12.81 -23.45 -7.05
C ASP A 105 11.65 -23.17 -8.04
N ALA A 106 10.94 -24.22 -8.45
CA ALA A 106 9.80 -24.05 -9.37
C ALA A 106 8.63 -23.26 -8.74
N HIS A 107 8.37 -23.49 -7.45
CA HIS A 107 7.31 -22.79 -6.72
C HIS A 107 7.67 -21.32 -6.49
N ILE A 108 8.89 -21.04 -6.06
CA ILE A 108 9.41 -19.68 -5.88
C ILE A 108 9.33 -18.92 -7.20
N ALA A 109 9.82 -19.53 -8.30
CA ALA A 109 9.76 -18.93 -9.63
C ALA A 109 8.33 -18.63 -10.08
N GLU A 110 7.36 -19.50 -9.80
CA GLU A 110 5.94 -19.26 -10.14
C GLU A 110 5.36 -18.09 -9.32
N TRP A 111 5.62 -18.03 -8.02
CA TRP A 111 5.22 -16.93 -7.15
C TRP A 111 5.76 -15.57 -7.62
N MET A 112 7.02 -15.54 -8.07
CA MET A 112 7.69 -14.32 -8.55
C MET A 112 7.12 -13.78 -9.86
N ARG A 113 6.36 -14.57 -10.62
CA ARG A 113 5.72 -14.10 -11.87
C ARG A 113 4.58 -13.13 -11.65
N THR A 114 3.99 -13.13 -10.47
CA THR A 114 2.91 -12.22 -10.13
C THR A 114 3.46 -11.03 -9.37
N PRO A 115 3.20 -9.77 -9.80
CA PRO A 115 3.65 -8.59 -9.10
C PRO A 115 3.21 -8.57 -7.64
N PRO A 116 4.05 -8.07 -6.71
CA PRO A 116 3.63 -7.88 -5.34
C PRO A 116 2.46 -6.90 -5.27
N GLN A 117 1.47 -7.26 -4.46
CA GLN A 117 0.29 -6.45 -4.18
C GLN A 117 0.15 -6.31 -2.68
N THR A 118 0.26 -5.09 -2.17
CA THR A 118 0.05 -4.80 -0.75
C THR A 118 -1.19 -3.95 -0.59
N ASN A 119 -2.06 -4.30 0.36
CA ASN A 119 -3.18 -3.45 0.75
C ASN A 119 -2.92 -2.95 2.17
N GLU A 120 -2.07 -1.93 2.31
CA GLU A 120 -1.57 -1.45 3.60
C GLU A 120 -2.61 -0.63 4.35
N VAL A 121 -3.19 -1.24 5.37
CA VAL A 121 -4.24 -0.65 6.22
C VAL A 121 -3.70 0.52 7.06
N GLY A 122 -2.42 0.52 7.43
CA GLY A 122 -1.78 1.61 8.20
C GLY A 122 -1.92 2.98 7.55
N ARG A 123 -1.98 3.04 6.21
CA ARG A 123 -2.16 4.30 5.46
C ARG A 123 -3.52 4.96 5.71
N THR A 124 -4.52 4.20 6.17
CA THR A 124 -5.85 4.73 6.42
C THR A 124 -5.89 5.79 7.51
N ALA A 125 -4.92 5.84 8.44
CA ALA A 125 -4.84 6.92 9.42
C ALA A 125 -4.63 8.28 8.75
N ALA A 126 -3.71 8.38 7.80
CA ALA A 126 -3.48 9.59 7.02
C ALA A 126 -4.71 9.97 6.17
N ILE A 127 -5.31 8.97 5.51
CA ILE A 127 -6.52 9.17 4.70
C ILE A 127 -7.69 9.64 5.58
N MET A 128 -7.87 9.05 6.77
CA MET A 128 -8.90 9.45 7.72
C MET A 128 -8.70 10.90 8.19
N ALA A 129 -7.47 11.31 8.51
CA ALA A 129 -7.16 12.68 8.87
C ALA A 129 -7.45 13.68 7.73
N ALA A 130 -7.14 13.31 6.48
CA ALA A 130 -7.50 14.11 5.31
C ALA A 130 -9.03 14.20 5.10
N LEU A 131 -9.77 13.11 5.32
CA LEU A 131 -11.23 13.12 5.28
C LEU A 131 -11.84 14.02 6.36
N MET A 132 -11.24 14.06 7.56
CA MET A 132 -11.67 14.98 8.63
C MET A 132 -11.40 16.43 8.27
N THR A 133 -10.26 16.73 7.65
CA THR A 133 -9.96 18.07 7.10
C THR A 133 -10.98 18.44 6.02
N LEU A 134 -11.31 17.54 5.11
CA LEU A 134 -12.35 17.73 4.10
C LEU A 134 -13.72 17.97 4.74
N ARG A 135 -14.07 17.20 5.78
CA ARG A 135 -15.34 17.34 6.52
C ARG A 135 -15.46 18.69 7.22
N SER A 136 -14.35 19.29 7.64
CA SER A 136 -14.36 20.64 8.21
C SER A 136 -14.71 21.72 7.16
N ARG A 137 -14.45 21.44 5.88
CA ARG A 137 -14.80 22.35 4.77
C ARG A 137 -16.22 22.13 4.27
N PHE A 138 -16.65 20.84 4.19
CA PHE A 138 -17.99 20.46 3.75
C PHE A 138 -18.60 19.51 4.77
N ASP A 139 -19.66 19.92 5.43
CA ASP A 139 -20.38 19.07 6.40
C ASP A 139 -21.29 18.07 5.67
N MET A 140 -20.70 17.20 4.84
CA MET A 140 -21.36 16.25 3.96
C MET A 140 -20.76 14.86 4.10
N PRO A 141 -21.55 13.78 3.90
CA PRO A 141 -21.00 12.44 3.73
C PRO A 141 -20.13 12.38 2.46
N CYS A 142 -19.20 11.43 2.44
CA CYS A 142 -18.35 11.21 1.27
C CYS A 142 -18.81 10.01 0.44
N GLU A 143 -18.70 10.13 -0.88
CA GLU A 143 -18.73 9.06 -1.85
C GLU A 143 -17.28 8.65 -2.12
N LEU A 144 -16.81 7.61 -1.42
CA LEU A 144 -15.41 7.18 -1.44
C LEU A 144 -15.11 6.36 -2.70
N ARG A 145 -14.07 6.74 -3.43
CA ARG A 145 -13.60 6.04 -4.63
C ARG A 145 -12.09 5.84 -4.52
N GLU A 146 -11.61 4.60 -4.60
CA GLU A 146 -10.20 4.28 -4.46
C GLU A 146 -9.59 3.78 -5.77
N LEU A 147 -8.46 4.37 -6.18
CA LEU A 147 -7.66 3.97 -7.33
C LEU A 147 -6.53 3.06 -6.85
N GLY A 148 -6.40 1.87 -7.44
CA GLY A 148 -5.45 0.85 -7.00
C GLY A 148 -5.87 0.22 -5.67
N ALA A 149 -7.14 -0.18 -5.57
CA ALA A 149 -7.73 -0.62 -4.31
C ALA A 149 -7.28 -2.02 -3.84
N SER A 150 -6.63 -2.82 -4.69
CA SER A 150 -6.19 -4.18 -4.38
C SER A 150 -7.37 -5.05 -3.85
N ALA A 151 -7.35 -5.45 -2.58
CA ALA A 151 -8.45 -6.17 -1.94
C ALA A 151 -9.55 -5.23 -1.39
N GLY A 152 -9.41 -3.91 -1.55
CA GLY A 152 -10.40 -2.93 -1.11
C GLY A 152 -10.47 -2.72 0.40
N LEU A 153 -9.45 -3.09 1.17
CA LEU A 153 -9.47 -2.99 2.64
C LEU A 153 -9.66 -1.53 3.10
N ASN A 154 -9.07 -0.57 2.38
CA ASN A 154 -9.20 0.85 2.72
C ASN A 154 -10.60 1.41 2.46
N LEU A 155 -11.42 0.74 1.65
CA LEU A 155 -12.84 1.12 1.44
C LEU A 155 -13.69 0.91 2.70
N ASN A 156 -13.19 0.14 3.68
CA ASN A 156 -13.81 -0.06 5.00
C ASN A 156 -13.20 0.82 6.09
N LEU A 157 -12.49 1.89 5.74
CA LEU A 157 -11.76 2.74 6.68
C LEU A 157 -12.66 3.36 7.79
N ASP A 158 -13.93 3.59 7.52
CA ASP A 158 -14.91 4.10 8.48
C ASP A 158 -15.26 3.09 9.58
N ARG A 159 -14.90 1.81 9.40
CA ARG A 159 -15.08 0.71 10.36
C ARG A 159 -13.84 0.42 11.20
N TYR A 160 -12.78 1.21 11.09
CA TYR A 160 -11.54 1.04 11.84
C TYR A 160 -11.48 2.03 13.00
N ALA A 161 -10.73 1.66 14.05
CA ALA A 161 -10.41 2.55 15.15
C ALA A 161 -9.06 3.24 14.91
N TYR A 162 -8.98 4.52 15.21
CA TYR A 162 -7.78 5.31 15.02
C TYR A 162 -7.38 6.02 16.31
N ASP A 163 -6.06 6.15 16.50
CA ASP A 163 -5.45 7.13 17.39
C ASP A 163 -4.62 8.10 16.55
N LEU A 164 -5.05 9.34 16.46
CA LEU A 164 -4.43 10.38 15.65
C LEU A 164 -3.84 11.45 16.58
N GLY A 165 -2.67 11.15 17.11
CA GLY A 165 -1.98 12.06 18.05
C GLY A 165 -2.67 12.19 19.42
N GLY A 166 -3.16 11.08 19.97
CA GLY A 166 -3.89 11.01 21.23
C GLY A 166 -5.40 11.29 21.09
N HIS A 167 -5.90 11.47 19.87
CA HIS A 167 -7.31 11.71 19.59
C HIS A 167 -7.93 10.48 18.91
N VAL A 168 -8.94 9.90 19.58
CA VAL A 168 -9.64 8.71 19.07
C VAL A 168 -10.62 9.11 17.97
N ALA A 169 -10.60 8.38 16.87
CA ALA A 169 -11.49 8.54 15.72
C ALA A 169 -11.97 7.18 15.18
N GLY A 170 -12.96 7.20 14.26
CA GLY A 170 -13.53 6.00 13.66
C GLY A 170 -14.42 5.20 14.63
N ASP A 171 -14.49 3.89 14.45
CA ASP A 171 -15.28 2.98 15.30
C ASP A 171 -14.44 2.48 16.50
N PRO A 172 -14.71 2.93 17.72
CA PRO A 172 -13.94 2.52 18.90
C PRO A 172 -14.06 1.03 19.25
N ALA A 173 -15.09 0.35 18.73
CA ALA A 173 -15.31 -1.10 18.94
C ALA A 173 -14.56 -1.95 17.92
N SER A 174 -13.93 -1.34 16.91
CA SER A 174 -13.23 -2.07 15.86
C SER A 174 -12.05 -2.89 16.40
N SER A 175 -11.90 -4.08 15.85
CA SER A 175 -10.70 -4.91 16.05
C SER A 175 -9.48 -4.38 15.29
N VAL A 176 -9.69 -3.60 14.22
CA VAL A 176 -8.61 -2.94 13.48
C VAL A 176 -8.26 -1.63 14.17
N ARG A 177 -7.05 -1.55 14.71
CA ARG A 177 -6.53 -0.33 15.34
C ARG A 177 -5.35 0.21 14.53
N VAL A 178 -5.44 1.49 14.17
CA VAL A 178 -4.41 2.21 13.41
C VAL A 178 -3.95 3.41 14.24
N ALA A 179 -2.74 3.31 14.78
CA ALA A 179 -2.18 4.29 15.70
C ALA A 179 -0.72 4.60 15.28
N PRO A 180 -0.52 5.43 14.24
CA PRO A 180 0.83 5.83 13.83
C PRO A 180 1.50 6.68 14.90
N ALA A 181 2.84 6.68 14.93
CA ALA A 181 3.56 7.72 15.64
C ALA A 181 3.20 9.08 14.99
N TRP A 182 2.62 9.98 15.80
CA TRP A 182 2.08 11.25 15.30
C TRP A 182 2.97 12.41 15.72
N HIS A 183 3.37 13.23 14.74
CA HIS A 183 4.11 14.47 14.98
C HIS A 183 3.28 15.65 14.46
N GLY A 184 3.40 16.79 15.12
CA GLY A 184 2.61 17.99 14.81
C GLY A 184 1.28 18.06 15.56
N ALA A 185 0.45 19.04 15.21
CA ALA A 185 -0.87 19.20 15.82
C ALA A 185 -1.80 18.05 15.42
N ALA A 186 -2.62 17.58 16.35
CA ALA A 186 -3.64 16.58 15.99
C ALA A 186 -4.69 17.19 15.04
N PRO A 187 -5.24 16.41 14.09
CA PRO A 187 -6.28 16.90 13.21
C PRO A 187 -7.57 17.19 14.00
N LEU A 188 -8.36 18.11 13.50
CA LEU A 188 -9.68 18.39 14.10
C LEU A 188 -10.59 17.17 13.91
N ILE A 189 -10.93 16.49 15.00
CA ILE A 189 -11.75 15.29 14.96
C ILE A 189 -13.17 15.61 14.49
N ARG A 190 -13.59 14.97 13.43
CA ARG A 190 -14.93 15.05 12.84
C ARG A 190 -15.43 13.64 12.51
N PRO A 191 -16.67 13.30 12.86
CA PRO A 191 -17.27 12.04 12.42
C PRO A 191 -17.32 11.97 10.89
N ILE A 192 -16.81 10.88 10.32
CA ILE A 192 -16.85 10.63 8.89
C ILE A 192 -18.06 9.73 8.59
N ALA A 193 -18.85 10.12 7.60
CA ALA A 193 -19.92 9.32 7.06
C ALA A 193 -19.59 8.95 5.61
N VAL A 194 -19.50 7.67 5.32
CA VAL A 194 -19.29 7.13 3.97
C VAL A 194 -20.64 6.74 3.39
N ALA A 195 -21.13 7.50 2.41
CA ALA A 195 -22.41 7.23 1.74
C ALA A 195 -22.33 6.02 0.81
N SER A 196 -21.19 5.85 0.17
CA SER A 196 -20.85 4.67 -0.66
C SER A 196 -19.34 4.55 -0.84
N ALA A 197 -18.86 3.33 -1.00
CA ALA A 197 -17.46 3.05 -1.27
C ALA A 197 -17.31 2.10 -2.46
N ARG A 198 -16.38 2.38 -3.37
CA ARG A 198 -16.04 1.54 -4.53
C ARG A 198 -14.62 1.81 -4.98
N GLY A 199 -13.91 0.79 -5.39
CA GLY A 199 -12.55 0.92 -5.89
C GLY A 199 -12.37 0.33 -7.29
N VAL A 200 -11.17 0.51 -7.84
CA VAL A 200 -10.70 -0.13 -9.06
C VAL A 200 -9.28 -0.64 -8.86
N ASP A 201 -9.01 -1.82 -9.41
CA ASP A 201 -7.67 -2.39 -9.50
C ASP A 201 -7.51 -3.17 -10.81
N LEU A 202 -6.30 -3.28 -11.34
CA LEU A 202 -6.03 -4.11 -12.51
C LEU A 202 -6.27 -5.60 -12.25
N SER A 203 -6.03 -6.02 -11.00
CA SER A 203 -6.17 -7.41 -10.55
C SER A 203 -6.68 -7.43 -9.10
N PRO A 204 -7.97 -7.14 -8.87
CA PRO A 204 -8.53 -7.14 -7.53
C PRO A 204 -8.39 -8.50 -6.85
N LEU A 205 -8.10 -8.48 -5.55
CA LEU A 205 -8.02 -9.69 -4.73
C LEU A 205 -9.35 -9.92 -4.00
N ASP A 206 -9.89 -11.13 -4.13
CA ASP A 206 -11.11 -11.52 -3.43
C ASP A 206 -10.80 -11.88 -1.98
N VAL A 207 -11.34 -11.12 -1.03
CA VAL A 207 -11.17 -11.35 0.42
C VAL A 207 -11.84 -12.64 0.92
N THR A 208 -12.68 -13.29 0.11
CA THR A 208 -13.29 -14.58 0.41
C THR A 208 -12.44 -15.76 -0.07
N ASP A 209 -11.49 -15.52 -0.97
CA ASP A 209 -10.51 -16.51 -1.41
C ASP A 209 -9.36 -16.61 -0.40
N ALA A 210 -9.20 -17.80 0.18
CA ALA A 210 -8.14 -18.07 1.16
C ALA A 210 -6.73 -17.91 0.56
N ALA A 211 -6.54 -18.30 -0.70
CA ALA A 211 -5.23 -18.19 -1.35
C ALA A 211 -4.86 -16.72 -1.62
N ALA A 212 -5.83 -15.89 -2.03
CA ALA A 212 -5.64 -14.45 -2.17
C ALA A 212 -5.30 -13.79 -0.84
N CYS A 213 -5.98 -14.18 0.25
CA CYS A 213 -5.70 -13.66 1.58
C CYS A 213 -4.30 -14.07 2.08
N GLU A 214 -3.92 -15.34 1.88
CA GLU A 214 -2.59 -15.82 2.25
C GLU A 214 -1.49 -15.09 1.47
N ARG A 215 -1.76 -14.80 0.19
CA ARG A 215 -0.86 -14.01 -0.64
C ARG A 215 -0.68 -12.58 -0.10
N LEU A 216 -1.76 -11.90 0.34
CA LEU A 216 -1.65 -10.60 0.99
C LEU A 216 -0.83 -10.65 2.28
N MET A 217 -1.03 -11.70 3.09
CA MET A 217 -0.28 -11.91 4.32
C MET A 217 1.21 -12.11 4.07
N ALA A 218 1.58 -12.81 2.98
CA ALA A 218 2.97 -13.06 2.61
C ALA A 218 3.74 -11.81 2.17
N PHE A 219 3.05 -10.69 1.89
CA PHE A 219 3.69 -9.39 1.61
C PHE A 219 4.01 -8.59 2.88
N ILE A 220 3.59 -9.05 4.06
CA ILE A 220 3.98 -8.45 5.34
C ILE A 220 5.29 -9.11 5.78
N TRP A 221 6.26 -8.31 6.15
CA TRP A 221 7.52 -8.83 6.65
C TRP A 221 7.32 -9.60 7.96
N ALA A 222 8.01 -10.73 8.09
CA ALA A 222 7.77 -11.67 9.19
C ALA A 222 8.05 -11.09 10.59
N ASP A 223 8.91 -10.08 10.68
CA ASP A 223 9.23 -9.34 11.91
C ASP A 223 8.29 -8.15 12.18
N GLU A 224 7.25 -7.95 11.37
CA GLU A 224 6.26 -6.90 11.53
C GLU A 224 4.90 -7.47 12.04
N ALA A 225 4.93 -8.09 13.22
CA ALA A 225 3.78 -8.78 13.79
C ALA A 225 2.52 -7.90 13.91
N ASP A 226 2.68 -6.62 14.28
CA ASP A 226 1.55 -5.68 14.40
C ASP A 226 0.89 -5.38 13.05
N ARG A 227 1.67 -5.34 11.97
CA ARG A 227 1.13 -5.18 10.61
C ARG A 227 0.37 -6.42 10.18
N ALA A 228 0.94 -7.62 10.47
CA ALA A 228 0.30 -8.88 10.15
C ALA A 228 -1.04 -9.03 10.90
N GLU A 229 -1.08 -8.73 12.20
CA GLU A 229 -2.32 -8.77 12.98
C GLU A 229 -3.34 -7.76 12.46
N ARG A 230 -2.94 -6.52 12.16
CA ARG A 230 -3.82 -5.50 11.59
C ARG A 230 -4.42 -5.93 10.25
N LEU A 231 -3.61 -6.53 9.36
CA LEU A 231 -4.08 -7.06 8.09
C LEU A 231 -5.09 -8.21 8.31
N ALA A 232 -4.79 -9.14 9.22
CA ALA A 232 -5.69 -10.25 9.53
C ALA A 232 -7.05 -9.77 10.07
N GLN A 233 -7.05 -8.73 10.92
CA GLN A 233 -8.28 -8.09 11.41
C GLN A 233 -9.05 -7.40 10.28
N ALA A 234 -8.36 -6.67 9.40
CA ALA A 234 -8.99 -5.97 8.28
C ALA A 234 -9.62 -6.97 7.28
N LEU A 235 -8.98 -8.10 7.03
CA LEU A 235 -9.55 -9.18 6.22
C LEU A 235 -10.82 -9.76 6.85
N ARG A 236 -10.89 -9.87 8.19
CA ARG A 236 -12.12 -10.30 8.89
C ARG A 236 -13.27 -9.30 8.71
N ILE A 237 -12.98 -8.00 8.85
CA ILE A 237 -13.96 -6.94 8.59
C ILE A 237 -14.40 -6.96 7.12
N ALA A 238 -13.47 -7.09 6.19
CA ALA A 238 -13.77 -7.13 4.76
C ALA A 238 -14.63 -8.34 4.35
N ARG A 239 -14.47 -9.49 5.00
CA ARG A 239 -15.37 -10.65 4.78
C ARG A 239 -16.79 -10.40 5.31
N ALA A 240 -16.93 -9.66 6.40
CA ALA A 240 -18.23 -9.27 6.96
C ALA A 240 -18.89 -8.13 6.18
N HIS A 241 -18.07 -7.26 5.57
CA HIS A 241 -18.45 -6.09 4.79
C HIS A 241 -17.67 -6.08 3.47
N PRO A 242 -18.03 -6.93 2.50
CA PRO A 242 -17.25 -7.11 1.28
C PRO A 242 -17.10 -5.79 0.50
N PRO A 243 -15.87 -5.35 0.24
CA PRO A 243 -15.63 -4.16 -0.56
C PRO A 243 -15.99 -4.42 -2.03
N VAL A 244 -16.45 -3.38 -2.72
CA VAL A 244 -16.73 -3.43 -4.16
C VAL A 244 -15.51 -2.89 -4.89
N VAL A 245 -14.78 -3.76 -5.57
CA VAL A 245 -13.62 -3.40 -6.40
C VAL A 245 -13.83 -3.87 -7.81
N ASP A 246 -13.84 -2.93 -8.76
CA ASP A 246 -13.92 -3.23 -10.18
C ASP A 246 -12.56 -3.71 -10.71
N THR A 247 -12.57 -4.64 -11.64
CA THR A 247 -11.39 -4.94 -12.45
C THR A 247 -11.28 -3.92 -13.58
N GLY A 248 -10.17 -3.17 -13.63
CA GLY A 248 -10.00 -2.16 -14.67
C GLY A 248 -8.76 -1.29 -14.55
N ASP A 249 -8.50 -0.57 -15.63
CA ASP A 249 -7.44 0.43 -15.69
C ASP A 249 -7.93 1.77 -15.13
N ILE A 250 -7.14 2.35 -14.23
CA ILE A 250 -7.41 3.65 -13.59
C ILE A 250 -7.71 4.74 -14.62
N THR A 251 -6.96 4.78 -15.73
CA THR A 251 -7.07 5.84 -16.75
C THR A 251 -8.39 5.80 -17.51
N ARG A 252 -9.08 4.66 -17.52
CA ARG A 252 -10.38 4.46 -18.14
C ARG A 252 -11.51 4.51 -17.13
N TRP A 253 -11.30 3.95 -15.95
CA TRP A 253 -12.30 3.88 -14.90
C TRP A 253 -12.58 5.26 -14.29
N LEU A 254 -11.53 6.04 -13.98
CA LEU A 254 -11.66 7.35 -13.32
C LEU A 254 -12.53 8.34 -14.10
N PRO A 255 -12.34 8.60 -15.41
CA PRO A 255 -13.22 9.49 -16.16
C PRO A 255 -14.69 9.05 -16.12
N THR A 256 -14.95 7.74 -16.21
CA THR A 256 -16.31 7.19 -16.15
C THR A 256 -16.95 7.42 -14.79
N MET A 257 -16.21 7.20 -13.71
CA MET A 257 -16.67 7.46 -12.34
C MET A 257 -16.90 8.93 -12.06
N LEU A 258 -16.05 9.81 -12.57
CA LEU A 258 -16.18 11.26 -12.42
C LEU A 258 -17.31 11.85 -13.26
N ALA A 259 -17.69 11.19 -14.36
CA ALA A 259 -18.83 11.58 -15.19
C ALA A 259 -20.17 11.02 -14.67
N ALA A 260 -20.15 10.01 -13.79
CA ALA A 260 -21.37 9.44 -13.23
C ALA A 260 -22.14 10.48 -12.40
N PRO A 261 -23.49 10.39 -12.32
CA PRO A 261 -24.29 11.29 -11.49
C PRO A 261 -23.81 11.31 -10.04
N GLN A 262 -23.74 12.50 -9.43
CA GLN A 262 -23.42 12.70 -8.03
C GLN A 262 -24.64 13.30 -7.32
N ALA A 263 -25.02 12.73 -6.19
CA ALA A 263 -26.09 13.28 -5.39
C ALA A 263 -25.71 14.66 -4.81
N ALA A 264 -26.68 15.58 -4.69
CA ALA A 264 -26.46 16.82 -3.97
C ALA A 264 -26.25 16.54 -2.48
N GLY A 265 -25.39 17.31 -1.82
CA GLY A 265 -25.08 17.14 -0.42
C GLY A 265 -24.13 15.95 -0.14
N VAL A 266 -23.44 15.45 -1.16
CA VAL A 266 -22.43 14.37 -1.02
C VAL A 266 -21.14 14.83 -1.67
N CYS A 267 -20.01 14.72 -0.98
CA CYS A 267 -18.70 15.00 -1.52
C CYS A 267 -18.15 13.76 -2.22
N ARG A 268 -17.90 13.82 -3.54
CA ARG A 268 -17.18 12.76 -4.25
C ARG A 268 -15.70 12.85 -3.90
N THR A 269 -15.17 11.79 -3.28
CA THR A 269 -13.80 11.77 -2.78
C THR A 269 -13.03 10.64 -3.43
N ILE A 270 -12.06 11.00 -4.26
CA ILE A 270 -11.15 10.05 -4.91
C ILE A 270 -9.91 9.91 -4.04
N VAL A 271 -9.60 8.67 -3.67
CA VAL A 271 -8.41 8.34 -2.87
C VAL A 271 -7.47 7.48 -3.72
N HIS A 272 -6.19 7.73 -3.61
CA HIS A 272 -5.16 6.83 -4.13
C HIS A 272 -3.96 6.79 -3.18
N SER A 273 -3.44 5.59 -2.96
CA SER A 273 -2.30 5.40 -2.08
C SER A 273 -1.27 4.46 -2.70
N MET A 274 -0.13 4.99 -3.12
CA MET A 274 0.95 4.26 -3.81
C MET A 274 0.48 3.59 -5.12
N ALA A 275 -0.54 4.14 -5.76
CA ALA A 275 -1.13 3.57 -6.97
C ALA A 275 -0.63 4.27 -8.24
N LEU A 276 -0.51 5.58 -8.22
CA LEU A 276 -0.16 6.34 -9.43
C LEU A 276 1.30 6.16 -9.86
N GLN A 277 2.18 5.75 -8.95
CA GLN A 277 3.57 5.45 -9.27
C GLN A 277 3.77 4.36 -10.35
N TYR A 278 2.73 3.61 -10.67
CA TYR A 278 2.75 2.56 -11.71
C TYR A 278 2.28 3.05 -13.08
N LEU A 279 1.80 4.29 -13.15
CA LEU A 279 1.40 4.90 -14.41
C LEU A 279 2.62 5.47 -15.15
N ASP A 280 2.58 5.37 -16.47
CA ASP A 280 3.49 6.11 -17.31
C ASP A 280 3.08 7.61 -17.44
N ALA A 281 3.87 8.40 -18.14
CA ALA A 281 3.59 9.82 -18.31
C ALA A 281 2.23 10.08 -18.98
N SER A 282 1.79 9.21 -19.89
CA SER A 282 0.49 9.33 -20.57
C SER A 282 -0.66 9.01 -19.64
N GLY A 283 -0.51 8.01 -18.77
CA GLY A 283 -1.46 7.65 -17.73
C GLY A 283 -1.62 8.76 -16.69
N HIS A 284 -0.51 9.33 -16.22
CA HIS A 284 -0.54 10.52 -15.35
C HIS A 284 -1.31 11.69 -15.99
N ALA A 285 -0.99 12.03 -17.24
CA ALA A 285 -1.69 13.09 -17.95
C ALA A 285 -3.19 12.82 -18.14
N ALA A 286 -3.59 11.55 -18.32
CA ALA A 286 -5.00 11.17 -18.42
C ALA A 286 -5.74 11.35 -17.08
N VAL A 287 -5.12 10.96 -15.96
CA VAL A 287 -5.66 11.16 -14.61
C VAL A 287 -5.81 12.65 -14.30
N GLU A 288 -4.80 13.47 -14.56
CA GLU A 288 -4.88 14.91 -14.32
C GLU A 288 -5.95 15.60 -15.16
N ARG A 289 -6.10 15.23 -16.45
CA ARG A 289 -7.21 15.73 -17.29
C ARG A 289 -8.58 15.37 -16.72
N ALA A 290 -8.76 14.13 -16.29
CA ALA A 290 -10.03 13.69 -15.71
C ALA A 290 -10.42 14.50 -14.47
N PHE A 291 -9.45 14.79 -13.59
CA PHE A 291 -9.67 15.67 -12.43
C PHE A 291 -9.95 17.11 -12.84
N ALA A 292 -9.23 17.68 -13.80
CA ALA A 292 -9.47 19.04 -14.27
C ALA A 292 -10.88 19.19 -14.86
N GLU A 293 -11.31 18.27 -15.72
CA GLU A 293 -12.64 18.28 -16.33
C GLU A 293 -13.75 18.09 -15.29
N ALA A 294 -13.59 17.20 -14.32
CA ALA A 294 -14.58 16.98 -13.26
C ALA A 294 -14.59 18.16 -12.28
N GLY A 295 -13.43 18.69 -11.92
CA GLY A 295 -13.28 19.84 -11.04
C GLY A 295 -13.97 21.09 -11.59
N ALA A 296 -13.90 21.31 -12.92
CA ALA A 296 -14.61 22.42 -13.58
C ALA A 296 -16.14 22.33 -13.45
N ARG A 297 -16.71 21.15 -13.17
CA ARG A 297 -18.15 20.92 -12.96
C ARG A 297 -18.53 20.90 -11.48
N ALA A 298 -17.56 20.78 -10.59
CA ALA A 298 -17.80 20.74 -9.15
C ALA A 298 -18.38 22.08 -8.64
N ASN A 299 -19.20 21.99 -7.61
CA ASN A 299 -19.82 23.15 -6.96
C ASN A 299 -20.05 22.86 -5.46
N ALA A 300 -20.59 23.81 -4.72
CA ALA A 300 -20.80 23.68 -3.27
C ALA A 300 -21.73 22.53 -2.89
N ASP A 301 -22.74 22.21 -3.72
CA ASP A 301 -23.68 21.11 -3.46
C ASP A 301 -23.14 19.73 -3.90
N ARG A 302 -22.17 19.72 -4.81
CA ARG A 302 -21.52 18.53 -5.39
C ARG A 302 -20.02 18.76 -5.49
N PRO A 303 -19.35 18.87 -4.34
CA PRO A 303 -17.90 19.07 -4.34
C PRO A 303 -17.17 17.81 -4.76
N LEU A 304 -15.97 17.99 -5.32
CA LEU A 304 -15.03 16.95 -5.63
C LEU A 304 -13.79 17.12 -4.74
N ALA A 305 -13.28 16.02 -4.22
CA ALA A 305 -12.01 16.01 -3.52
C ALA A 305 -11.08 14.88 -4.04
N ARG A 306 -9.79 15.12 -3.96
CA ARG A 306 -8.74 14.12 -4.22
C ARG A 306 -7.83 14.03 -3.01
N ILE A 307 -7.64 12.84 -2.48
CA ILE A 307 -6.68 12.53 -1.42
C ILE A 307 -5.61 11.63 -2.02
N GLY A 308 -4.40 12.14 -2.11
CA GLY A 308 -3.24 11.43 -2.62
C GLY A 308 -2.24 11.11 -1.51
N PHE A 309 -1.86 9.85 -1.38
CA PHE A 309 -0.80 9.36 -0.51
C PHE A 309 0.25 8.71 -1.40
N GLU A 310 1.23 9.49 -1.86
CA GLU A 310 2.15 9.05 -2.92
C GLU A 310 3.59 9.49 -2.63
N TRP A 311 4.53 8.80 -3.26
CA TRP A 311 5.90 9.26 -3.30
C TRP A 311 6.01 10.61 -4.02
N THR A 312 6.92 11.45 -3.53
CA THR A 312 7.38 12.62 -4.31
C THR A 312 8.00 12.17 -5.63
N ALA A 313 8.14 13.09 -6.58
CA ALA A 313 8.81 12.79 -7.84
C ALA A 313 10.28 12.34 -7.64
N ALA A 314 10.96 12.87 -6.62
CA ALA A 314 12.31 12.47 -6.22
C ALA A 314 12.35 11.13 -5.47
N ARG A 315 11.19 10.62 -5.04
CA ARG A 315 11.04 9.39 -4.24
C ARG A 315 11.78 9.41 -2.90
N ASP A 316 11.99 10.58 -2.35
CA ASP A 316 12.65 10.84 -1.07
C ASP A 316 11.69 10.99 0.11
N ALA A 317 10.41 11.26 -0.16
CA ALA A 317 9.36 11.38 0.84
C ALA A 317 8.01 10.90 0.31
N VAL A 318 7.11 10.56 1.22
CA VAL A 318 5.70 10.26 0.92
C VAL A 318 4.86 11.42 1.39
N HIS A 319 4.11 12.03 0.49
CA HIS A 319 3.23 13.14 0.80
C HIS A 319 1.77 12.71 0.85
N LEU A 320 1.07 13.23 1.87
CA LEU A 320 -0.39 13.26 1.92
C LEU A 320 -0.86 14.62 1.41
N CYS A 321 -1.55 14.62 0.27
CA CYS A 321 -2.09 15.83 -0.32
C CYS A 321 -3.62 15.75 -0.42
N LEU A 322 -4.28 16.88 -0.20
CA LEU A 322 -5.73 17.05 -0.38
C LEU A 322 -5.98 18.17 -1.39
N THR A 323 -6.63 17.85 -2.50
CA THR A 323 -7.13 18.83 -3.48
C THR A 323 -8.66 18.90 -3.39
N ILE A 324 -9.20 20.10 -3.37
CA ILE A 324 -10.64 20.34 -3.22
C ILE A 324 -11.13 21.23 -4.35
N TRP A 325 -12.21 20.84 -5.02
CA TRP A 325 -12.93 21.63 -6.00
C TRP A 325 -14.34 22.04 -5.47
N PRO A 326 -14.82 23.22 -5.87
CA PRO A 326 -14.47 24.00 -7.07
C PRO A 326 -13.20 24.85 -6.98
N ASP A 327 -12.61 25.06 -5.81
CA ASP A 327 -11.46 25.97 -5.66
C ASP A 327 -10.19 25.44 -6.39
N GLY A 328 -10.04 24.13 -6.55
CA GLY A 328 -8.89 23.49 -7.21
C GLY A 328 -7.58 23.60 -6.42
N VAL A 329 -7.67 23.97 -5.13
CA VAL A 329 -6.50 24.18 -4.27
C VAL A 329 -6.00 22.84 -3.72
N THR A 330 -4.70 22.57 -3.90
CA THR A 330 -4.03 21.43 -3.30
C THR A 330 -3.29 21.87 -2.03
N ARG A 331 -3.54 21.18 -0.93
CA ARG A 331 -2.82 21.35 0.35
C ARG A 331 -1.95 20.13 0.59
N HIS A 332 -0.71 20.34 0.99
CA HIS A 332 0.16 19.30 1.55
C HIS A 332 -0.16 19.20 3.05
N LEU A 333 -0.80 18.11 3.45
CA LEU A 333 -1.28 17.92 4.81
C LEU A 333 -0.24 17.29 5.72
N ALA A 334 0.54 16.33 5.20
CA ALA A 334 1.52 15.59 5.98
C ALA A 334 2.62 14.99 5.12
N THR A 335 3.77 14.74 5.75
CA THR A 335 4.77 13.78 5.30
C THR A 335 4.59 12.49 6.07
N CYS A 336 4.69 11.33 5.42
CA CYS A 336 4.29 10.07 6.02
C CYS A 336 5.30 8.96 5.79
N HIS A 337 5.29 7.96 6.66
CA HIS A 337 5.94 6.69 6.38
C HIS A 337 5.15 5.91 5.31
N ALA A 338 5.84 5.24 4.38
CA ALA A 338 5.21 4.54 3.26
C ALA A 338 4.17 3.47 3.67
N TYR A 339 4.33 2.89 4.86
CA TYR A 339 3.39 1.92 5.45
C TYR A 339 2.56 2.50 6.60
N GLY A 340 2.53 3.83 6.76
CA GLY A 340 1.73 4.49 7.79
C GLY A 340 2.23 4.30 9.22
N ALA A 341 3.52 3.99 9.43
CA ALA A 341 4.09 3.84 10.78
C ALA A 341 4.19 5.16 11.53
N TRP A 342 4.41 6.26 10.83
CA TRP A 342 4.41 7.60 11.38
C TRP A 342 3.80 8.60 10.40
N ILE A 343 3.31 9.71 10.95
CA ILE A 343 2.72 10.85 10.23
C ILE A 343 3.29 12.13 10.84
N ASP A 344 3.93 12.95 10.03
CA ASP A 344 4.35 14.31 10.35
C ASP A 344 3.33 15.29 9.77
N TRP A 345 2.41 15.76 10.63
CA TRP A 345 1.25 16.55 10.23
C TRP A 345 1.57 18.04 10.18
N HIS A 346 1.37 18.65 9.04
CA HIS A 346 1.70 20.06 8.77
C HIS A 346 0.50 20.99 8.75
N ASP A 347 -0.71 20.43 8.56
CA ASP A 347 -1.91 21.24 8.43
C ASP A 347 -2.33 21.83 9.79
N THR A 348 -2.30 23.16 9.88
CA THR A 348 -2.66 23.91 11.11
C THR A 348 -4.13 24.30 11.17
N GLY A 349 -4.96 23.90 10.17
CA GLY A 349 -6.39 24.18 10.14
C GLY A 349 -6.74 25.65 9.84
N ALA A 350 -5.79 26.42 9.31
CA ALA A 350 -6.00 27.85 8.95
C ALA A 350 -6.73 28.00 7.61
#